data_f41b0a41f6bc0859280680f81c965b6e
#
_entry.id   f41b0a41f6bc0859280680f81c965b6e
#
_cell.length_a   1.000
_cell.length_b   1.000
_cell.length_c   1.000
_cell.angle_alpha   90.00
_cell.angle_beta   90.00
_cell.angle_gamma   90.00
#
_symmetry.space_group_name_H-M   'P 1'
#
loop_
_entity.id
_entity.type
_entity.pdbx_description
1 polymer ?
#
loop_
_entity_poly.entity_id
_entity_poly.type
_entity_poly.pdbx_seq_one_letter_code
_entity_poly.pdbx_strand_id
1 'polypeptide(L)'
;MAAVVIGRNEGERLASSLQSVQTAGLPLVYVDSGSVDGSTRRAAQMGVPTIELDPSRPFSAGRGRNEGVVEVRRRWPNANYVVFLDGDCVLNAEFPAAALATFAARPDCAIITGHLAERYPDASIYNRLCAIEWTSPAGVIENMSALGGIMAIRLSAFEEVKGFNERAIAGEEPDLGVRLGLAGYVTIKIDRAMATHDAHIFTFRQWWIRAVRGGHALAHRFAEHRNTHFQEGRRELLSALFWGFLLPLAILALIWPTRGASLLLIMTYGYIGWRVYRSQLRSGASPSDAWLVSRFNIYSRFAHVIGALRYCVNRLRGRFQIIEYK
;
A
#
# COMPACT_ATOMS: atom_id res chain seq x y z
N MET A 1 9.59 -10.77 19.03
CA MET A 1 9.00 -10.37 17.73
C MET A 1 8.81 -11.62 16.90
N ALA A 2 7.69 -11.72 16.18
CA ALA A 2 7.44 -12.78 15.20
C ALA A 2 7.15 -12.13 13.82
N ALA A 3 7.03 -12.93 12.77
CA ALA A 3 6.69 -12.43 11.45
C ALA A 3 5.43 -13.11 10.90
N VAL A 4 4.63 -12.35 10.16
CA VAL A 4 3.50 -12.82 9.36
C VAL A 4 3.79 -12.48 7.90
N VAL A 5 3.95 -13.51 7.08
CA VAL A 5 4.11 -13.38 5.63
C VAL A 5 2.78 -13.72 4.98
N ILE A 6 2.26 -12.83 4.13
CA ILE A 6 1.03 -13.08 3.37
C ILE A 6 1.34 -13.18 1.88
N GLY A 7 0.60 -13.99 1.14
CA GLY A 7 0.81 -14.08 -0.31
C GLY A 7 -0.30 -14.81 -1.04
N ARG A 8 -0.26 -14.65 -2.38
CA ARG A 8 -1.09 -15.41 -3.31
C ARG A 8 -0.37 -15.53 -4.64
N ASN A 9 -0.07 -16.76 -5.06
CA ASN A 9 0.60 -17.06 -6.33
C ASN A 9 1.96 -16.35 -6.47
N GLU A 10 2.80 -16.39 -5.40
CA GLU A 10 4.09 -15.69 -5.39
C GLU A 10 5.24 -16.55 -5.97
N GLY A 11 5.03 -17.84 -6.18
CA GLY A 11 6.01 -18.71 -6.81
C GLY A 11 7.37 -18.71 -6.10
N GLU A 12 8.46 -18.49 -6.86
CA GLU A 12 9.83 -18.43 -6.34
C GLU A 12 10.07 -17.21 -5.43
N ARG A 13 9.32 -16.12 -5.60
CA ARG A 13 9.45 -14.93 -4.75
C ARG A 13 9.13 -15.24 -3.30
N LEU A 14 8.11 -16.11 -3.06
CA LEU A 14 7.75 -16.56 -1.73
C LEU A 14 8.95 -17.23 -1.02
N ALA A 15 9.68 -18.11 -1.72
CA ALA A 15 10.85 -18.76 -1.13
C ALA A 15 11.89 -17.74 -0.64
N SER A 16 12.18 -16.72 -1.45
CA SER A 16 13.09 -15.63 -1.07
C SER A 16 12.57 -14.83 0.12
N SER A 17 11.25 -14.57 0.16
CA SER A 17 10.59 -13.88 1.26
C SER A 17 10.73 -14.66 2.58
N LEU A 18 10.30 -15.92 2.59
CA LEU A 18 10.37 -16.79 3.78
C LEU A 18 11.82 -16.97 4.27
N GLN A 19 12.75 -17.21 3.35
CA GLN A 19 14.18 -17.36 3.66
C GLN A 19 14.73 -16.11 4.33
N SER A 20 14.34 -14.91 3.90
CA SER A 20 14.84 -13.67 4.48
C SER A 20 14.39 -13.50 5.94
N VAL A 21 13.18 -13.90 6.27
CA VAL A 21 12.64 -13.87 7.64
C VAL A 21 13.35 -14.91 8.51
N GLN A 22 13.59 -16.12 7.98
CA GLN A 22 14.36 -17.16 8.69
C GLN A 22 15.81 -16.70 8.94
N THR A 23 16.45 -16.06 7.97
CA THR A 23 17.78 -15.47 8.11
C THR A 23 17.83 -14.37 9.18
N ALA A 24 16.77 -13.59 9.33
CA ALA A 24 16.63 -12.61 10.40
C ALA A 24 16.38 -13.25 11.79
N GLY A 25 16.29 -14.58 11.88
CA GLY A 25 16.11 -15.31 13.15
C GLY A 25 14.70 -15.14 13.75
N LEU A 26 13.70 -14.76 12.97
CA LEU A 26 12.34 -14.57 13.45
C LEU A 26 11.51 -15.84 13.30
N PRO A 27 10.74 -16.24 14.33
CA PRO A 27 9.65 -17.18 14.16
C PRO A 27 8.63 -16.56 13.20
N LEU A 28 8.10 -17.36 12.25
CA LEU A 28 7.19 -16.86 11.23
C LEU A 28 6.04 -17.82 10.96
N VAL A 29 4.95 -17.24 10.45
CA VAL A 29 3.84 -17.97 9.82
C VAL A 29 3.63 -17.42 8.40
N TYR A 30 3.25 -18.29 7.48
CA TYR A 30 2.78 -17.92 6.15
C TYR A 30 1.27 -18.04 6.08
N VAL A 31 0.61 -17.03 5.52
CA VAL A 31 -0.85 -17.07 5.28
C VAL A 31 -1.12 -17.00 3.79
N ASP A 32 -1.70 -18.05 3.27
CA ASP A 32 -2.02 -18.21 1.87
C ASP A 32 -3.45 -17.79 1.54
N SER A 33 -3.61 -16.96 0.52
CA SER A 33 -4.91 -16.46 0.06
C SER A 33 -5.43 -17.22 -1.15
N GLY A 34 -5.33 -18.55 -1.14
CA GLY A 34 -5.84 -19.43 -2.20
C GLY A 34 -4.91 -19.52 -3.41
N SER A 35 -3.62 -19.77 -3.19
CA SER A 35 -2.64 -20.01 -4.25
C SER A 35 -2.89 -21.34 -4.98
N VAL A 36 -2.61 -21.34 -6.29
CA VAL A 36 -2.71 -22.51 -7.17
C VAL A 36 -1.36 -22.88 -7.82
N ASP A 37 -0.31 -22.14 -7.52
CA ASP A 37 1.03 -22.25 -8.11
C ASP A 37 2.03 -23.10 -7.29
N GLY A 38 1.54 -23.75 -6.23
CA GLY A 38 2.37 -24.53 -5.31
C GLY A 38 3.06 -23.75 -4.20
N SER A 39 2.68 -22.49 -3.96
CA SER A 39 3.21 -21.66 -2.88
C SER A 39 3.08 -22.33 -1.51
N THR A 40 1.93 -22.92 -1.18
CA THR A 40 1.70 -23.64 0.10
C THR A 40 2.63 -24.83 0.27
N ARG A 41 2.83 -25.63 -0.81
CA ARG A 41 3.78 -26.75 -0.79
C ARG A 41 5.21 -26.29 -0.55
N ARG A 42 5.61 -25.19 -1.18
CA ARG A 42 6.93 -24.60 -1.00
C ARG A 42 7.17 -24.13 0.43
N ALA A 43 6.22 -23.45 1.04
CA ALA A 43 6.29 -23.04 2.44
C ALA A 43 6.42 -24.26 3.37
N ALA A 44 5.65 -25.32 3.15
CA ALA A 44 5.72 -26.56 3.92
C ALA A 44 7.10 -27.24 3.79
N GLN A 45 7.68 -27.30 2.58
CA GLN A 45 9.03 -27.84 2.35
C GLN A 45 10.12 -27.04 3.08
N MET A 46 9.91 -25.74 3.32
CA MET A 46 10.79 -24.88 4.10
C MET A 46 10.53 -24.99 5.61
N GLY A 47 9.62 -25.86 6.05
CA GLY A 47 9.26 -26.03 7.48
C GLY A 47 8.49 -24.83 8.05
N VAL A 48 7.85 -24.00 7.20
CA VAL A 48 7.12 -22.83 7.64
C VAL A 48 5.66 -23.20 7.93
N PRO A 49 5.15 -22.91 9.14
CA PRO A 49 3.73 -23.03 9.45
C PRO A 49 2.88 -22.22 8.50
N THR A 50 1.93 -22.89 7.82
CA THR A 50 1.11 -22.29 6.78
C THR A 50 -0.36 -22.34 7.16
N ILE A 51 -1.07 -21.23 6.96
CA ILE A 51 -2.51 -21.09 7.10
C ILE A 51 -3.08 -20.86 5.70
N GLU A 52 -3.99 -21.70 5.27
CA GLU A 52 -4.78 -21.49 4.05
C GLU A 52 -6.10 -20.81 4.45
N LEU A 53 -6.37 -19.62 3.90
CA LEU A 53 -7.60 -18.90 4.20
C LEU A 53 -8.81 -19.64 3.63
N ASP A 54 -9.87 -19.75 4.43
CA ASP A 54 -11.14 -20.33 3.99
C ASP A 54 -11.72 -19.56 2.77
N PRO A 55 -11.92 -20.21 1.63
CA PRO A 55 -12.44 -19.59 0.42
C PRO A 55 -13.94 -19.22 0.50
N SER A 56 -14.66 -19.68 1.51
CA SER A 56 -16.07 -19.30 1.71
C SER A 56 -16.23 -17.81 2.08
N ARG A 57 -15.14 -17.18 2.56
CA ARG A 57 -15.06 -15.75 2.87
C ARG A 57 -14.14 -15.04 1.88
N PRO A 58 -14.44 -13.78 1.50
CA PRO A 58 -13.58 -13.03 0.59
C PRO A 58 -12.15 -12.94 1.10
N PHE A 59 -11.18 -13.12 0.22
CA PHE A 59 -9.78 -12.89 0.50
C PHE A 59 -9.50 -11.39 0.59
N SER A 60 -8.66 -10.98 1.53
CA SER A 60 -8.06 -9.64 1.57
C SER A 60 -6.71 -9.71 2.29
N ALA A 61 -5.81 -8.77 2.00
CA ALA A 61 -4.53 -8.68 2.70
C ALA A 61 -4.74 -8.43 4.21
N GLY A 62 -5.72 -7.57 4.55
CA GLY A 62 -6.07 -7.32 5.95
C GLY A 62 -6.52 -8.59 6.69
N ARG A 63 -7.36 -9.43 6.06
CA ARG A 63 -7.76 -10.71 6.63
C ARG A 63 -6.56 -11.65 6.79
N GLY A 64 -5.71 -11.75 5.77
CA GLY A 64 -4.52 -12.61 5.85
C GLY A 64 -3.61 -12.20 7.01
N ARG A 65 -3.37 -10.91 7.20
CA ARG A 65 -2.56 -10.42 8.32
C ARG A 65 -3.23 -10.64 9.68
N ASN A 66 -4.55 -10.47 9.79
CA ASN A 66 -5.29 -10.74 11.03
C ASN A 66 -5.20 -12.23 11.43
N GLU A 67 -5.52 -13.14 10.52
CA GLU A 67 -5.42 -14.60 10.74
C GLU A 67 -3.97 -14.99 11.10
N GLY A 68 -2.99 -14.36 10.48
CA GLY A 68 -1.57 -14.55 10.82
C GLY A 68 -1.25 -14.13 12.25
N VAL A 69 -1.81 -13.01 12.74
CA VAL A 69 -1.63 -12.57 14.15
C VAL A 69 -2.27 -13.56 15.11
N VAL A 70 -3.45 -14.09 14.81
CA VAL A 70 -4.11 -15.12 15.63
C VAL A 70 -3.20 -16.34 15.77
N GLU A 71 -2.59 -16.81 14.69
CA GLU A 71 -1.68 -17.94 14.73
C GLU A 71 -0.36 -17.63 15.46
N VAL A 72 0.17 -16.40 15.31
CA VAL A 72 1.33 -15.93 16.10
C VAL A 72 1.02 -15.99 17.59
N ARG A 73 -0.13 -15.49 18.02
CA ARG A 73 -0.57 -15.55 19.43
C ARG A 73 -0.70 -16.97 19.93
N ARG A 74 -1.23 -17.86 19.09
CA ARG A 74 -1.39 -19.29 19.44
C ARG A 74 -0.04 -19.99 19.64
N ARG A 75 0.94 -19.73 18.74
CA ARG A 75 2.26 -20.40 18.77
C ARG A 75 3.24 -19.74 19.72
N TRP A 76 3.22 -18.41 19.77
CA TRP A 76 4.17 -17.60 20.54
C TRP A 76 3.41 -16.55 21.37
N PRO A 77 2.72 -16.99 22.47
CA PRO A 77 1.88 -16.09 23.27
C PRO A 77 2.65 -14.91 23.87
N ASN A 78 3.95 -15.03 24.04
CA ASN A 78 4.82 -13.97 24.56
C ASN A 78 5.36 -13.02 23.47
N ALA A 79 4.95 -13.15 22.22
CA ALA A 79 5.32 -12.22 21.16
C ALA A 79 4.62 -10.87 21.37
N ASN A 80 5.37 -9.80 21.62
CA ASN A 80 4.82 -8.45 21.82
C ASN A 80 4.79 -7.62 20.51
N TYR A 81 5.46 -8.08 19.47
CA TYR A 81 5.59 -7.38 18.20
C TYR A 81 5.50 -8.37 17.04
N VAL A 82 4.96 -7.89 15.91
CA VAL A 82 4.91 -8.62 14.64
C VAL A 82 5.50 -7.77 13.53
N VAL A 83 6.27 -8.40 12.64
CA VAL A 83 6.60 -7.84 11.33
C VAL A 83 5.66 -8.43 10.30
N PHE A 84 4.92 -7.59 9.58
CA PHE A 84 4.19 -7.99 8.37
C PHE A 84 5.09 -7.87 7.16
N LEU A 85 5.04 -8.87 6.28
CA LEU A 85 5.80 -8.91 5.03
C LEU A 85 4.91 -9.51 3.93
N ASP A 86 4.97 -8.95 2.72
CA ASP A 86 4.31 -9.53 1.57
C ASP A 86 5.22 -10.59 0.93
N GLY A 87 4.63 -11.63 0.32
CA GLY A 87 5.35 -12.79 -0.21
C GLY A 87 6.27 -12.51 -1.40
N ASP A 88 6.19 -11.28 -1.97
CA ASP A 88 7.08 -10.77 -3.02
C ASP A 88 8.17 -9.82 -2.49
N CYS A 89 8.34 -9.78 -1.16
CA CYS A 89 9.29 -8.90 -0.49
C CYS A 89 10.39 -9.68 0.24
N VAL A 90 11.58 -9.12 0.31
CA VAL A 90 12.74 -9.67 1.01
C VAL A 90 13.08 -8.76 2.18
N LEU A 91 12.96 -9.26 3.39
CA LEU A 91 13.23 -8.52 4.63
C LEU A 91 14.74 -8.26 4.79
N ASN A 92 15.10 -7.05 5.20
CA ASN A 92 16.45 -6.77 5.65
C ASN A 92 16.66 -7.37 7.05
N ALA A 93 17.71 -8.17 7.23
CA ALA A 93 17.95 -8.91 8.48
C ALA A 93 18.22 -8.01 9.71
N GLU A 94 18.67 -6.77 9.49
CA GLU A 94 18.95 -5.82 10.57
C GLU A 94 17.68 -5.03 11.01
N PHE A 95 16.65 -4.98 10.16
CA PHE A 95 15.46 -4.18 10.43
C PHE A 95 14.73 -4.59 11.73
N PRO A 96 14.52 -5.89 12.04
CA PRO A 96 13.83 -6.27 13.27
C PRO A 96 14.52 -5.77 14.55
N ALA A 97 15.83 -5.82 14.61
CA ALA A 97 16.59 -5.33 15.76
C ALA A 97 16.46 -3.81 15.90
N ALA A 98 16.58 -3.06 14.79
CA ALA A 98 16.40 -1.61 14.78
C ALA A 98 14.95 -1.20 15.19
N ALA A 99 13.95 -1.94 14.72
CA ALA A 99 12.55 -1.72 15.11
C ALA A 99 12.35 -1.98 16.62
N LEU A 100 12.89 -3.06 17.17
CA LEU A 100 12.80 -3.36 18.61
C LEU A 100 13.45 -2.27 19.47
N ALA A 101 14.63 -1.79 19.08
CA ALA A 101 15.29 -0.68 19.75
C ALA A 101 14.44 0.60 19.76
N THR A 102 13.79 0.89 18.61
CA THR A 102 12.91 2.06 18.50
C THR A 102 11.64 1.88 19.35
N PHE A 103 11.01 0.69 19.38
CA PHE A 103 9.86 0.44 20.25
C PHE A 103 10.20 0.57 21.74
N ALA A 104 11.42 0.18 22.14
CA ALA A 104 11.89 0.36 23.52
C ALA A 104 12.08 1.84 23.87
N ALA A 105 12.61 2.64 22.93
CA ALA A 105 12.81 4.08 23.12
C ALA A 105 11.52 4.92 23.02
N ARG A 106 10.47 4.39 22.34
CA ARG A 106 9.22 5.10 22.06
C ARG A 106 8.02 4.22 22.41
N PRO A 107 7.60 4.21 23.70
CA PRO A 107 6.43 3.44 24.15
C PRO A 107 5.13 3.84 23.47
N ASP A 108 5.01 5.09 23.03
CA ASP A 108 3.89 5.67 22.28
C ASP A 108 3.84 5.22 20.81
N CYS A 109 4.89 4.54 20.31
CA CYS A 109 4.94 4.09 18.92
C CYS A 109 4.23 2.75 18.75
N ALA A 110 3.25 2.70 17.83
CA ALA A 110 2.56 1.46 17.45
C ALA A 110 3.14 0.81 16.19
N ILE A 111 3.54 1.61 15.19
CA ILE A 111 4.07 1.12 13.92
C ILE A 111 5.45 1.68 13.65
N ILE A 112 6.36 0.81 13.23
CA ILE A 112 7.66 1.18 12.70
C ILE A 112 7.80 0.65 11.29
N THR A 113 8.20 1.54 10.38
CA THR A 113 8.60 1.21 9.02
C THR A 113 10.05 1.64 8.78
N GLY A 114 10.60 1.30 7.62
CA GLY A 114 11.91 1.73 7.15
C GLY A 114 11.90 2.06 5.67
N HIS A 115 13.07 2.09 5.06
CA HIS A 115 13.18 2.29 3.61
C HIS A 115 12.83 1.00 2.87
N LEU A 116 11.91 1.12 1.92
CA LEU A 116 11.55 0.08 0.98
C LEU A 116 12.21 0.40 -0.36
N ALA A 117 12.88 -0.56 -0.97
CA ALA A 117 13.50 -0.42 -2.28
C ALA A 117 12.84 -1.34 -3.30
N GLU A 118 12.69 -0.88 -4.54
CA GLU A 118 12.32 -1.74 -5.65
C GLU A 118 13.52 -2.60 -6.05
N ARG A 119 13.31 -3.91 -6.20
CA ARG A 119 14.37 -4.88 -6.52
C ARG A 119 14.92 -4.70 -7.93
N TYR A 120 14.03 -4.37 -8.87
CA TYR A 120 14.35 -4.24 -10.30
C TYR A 120 13.83 -2.92 -10.88
N PRO A 121 14.35 -1.75 -10.42
CA PRO A 121 13.79 -0.44 -10.78
C PRO A 121 13.90 -0.15 -12.28
N ASP A 122 14.91 -0.71 -12.95
CA ASP A 122 15.16 -0.46 -14.37
C ASP A 122 14.52 -1.50 -15.30
N ALA A 123 13.85 -2.52 -14.76
CA ALA A 123 13.16 -3.53 -15.56
C ALA A 123 11.97 -2.96 -16.34
N SER A 124 11.35 -1.89 -15.86
CA SER A 124 10.30 -1.16 -16.56
C SER A 124 10.14 0.25 -16.01
N ILE A 125 9.50 1.13 -16.80
CA ILE A 125 9.12 2.48 -16.33
C ILE A 125 8.13 2.43 -15.16
N TYR A 126 7.37 1.35 -15.00
CA TYR A 126 6.39 1.17 -13.92
C TYR A 126 7.07 0.72 -12.63
N ASN A 127 8.08 -0.15 -12.70
CA ASN A 127 8.94 -0.47 -11.56
C ASN A 127 9.71 0.78 -11.11
N ARG A 128 10.19 1.59 -12.06
CA ARG A 128 10.85 2.87 -11.75
C ARG A 128 9.90 3.82 -11.01
N LEU A 129 8.63 3.89 -11.42
CA LEU A 129 7.62 4.66 -10.69
C LEU A 129 7.42 4.16 -9.26
N CYS A 130 7.36 2.84 -9.04
CA CYS A 130 7.28 2.27 -7.70
C CYS A 130 8.51 2.64 -6.85
N ALA A 131 9.72 2.53 -7.42
CA ALA A 131 10.95 2.92 -6.74
C ALA A 131 10.92 4.38 -6.25
N ILE A 132 10.39 5.30 -7.07
CA ILE A 132 10.25 6.71 -6.73
C ILE A 132 9.15 6.93 -5.69
N GLU A 133 8.00 6.26 -5.84
CA GLU A 133 6.84 6.36 -4.94
C GLU A 133 7.18 5.94 -3.51
N TRP A 134 8.05 4.93 -3.34
CA TRP A 134 8.42 4.41 -2.01
C TRP A 134 9.50 5.24 -1.30
N THR A 135 10.05 6.22 -1.99
CA THR A 135 11.03 7.13 -1.39
C THR A 135 10.30 8.16 -0.53
N SER A 136 10.53 8.11 0.78
CA SER A 136 10.04 9.11 1.73
C SER A 136 11.05 9.30 2.86
N PRO A 137 11.14 10.49 3.47
CA PRO A 137 12.09 10.73 4.56
C PRO A 137 11.75 9.91 5.81
N ALA A 138 12.74 9.66 6.65
CA ALA A 138 12.55 9.13 7.99
C ALA A 138 11.91 10.19 8.90
N GLY A 139 11.22 9.74 9.95
CA GLY A 139 10.52 10.58 10.92
C GLY A 139 9.15 10.06 11.28
N VAL A 140 8.38 10.87 11.98
CA VAL A 140 6.96 10.57 12.28
C VAL A 140 6.15 10.66 10.99
N ILE A 141 5.35 9.65 10.73
CA ILE A 141 4.44 9.62 9.58
C ILE A 141 3.13 10.28 9.99
N GLU A 142 2.89 11.49 9.52
CA GLU A 142 1.64 12.22 9.73
C GLU A 142 0.59 11.89 8.65
N ASN A 143 1.04 11.70 7.41
CA ASN A 143 0.19 11.30 6.29
C ASN A 143 0.16 9.78 6.18
N MET A 144 -0.92 9.15 6.67
CA MET A 144 -1.06 7.70 6.68
C MET A 144 -1.13 7.08 5.28
N SER A 145 -1.39 7.86 4.23
CA SER A 145 -1.31 7.38 2.84
C SER A 145 0.11 6.91 2.44
N ALA A 146 1.14 7.28 3.20
CA ALA A 146 2.51 6.81 3.00
C ALA A 146 2.79 5.43 3.63
N LEU A 147 1.83 4.88 4.40
CA LEU A 147 1.99 3.58 5.05
C LEU A 147 1.72 2.45 4.06
N GLY A 148 2.63 1.50 3.98
CA GLY A 148 2.53 0.31 3.14
C GLY A 148 2.46 -0.98 3.95
N GLY A 149 2.30 -2.12 3.27
CA GLY A 149 2.05 -3.43 3.86
C GLY A 149 3.17 -4.01 4.71
N ILE A 150 4.40 -3.52 4.52
CA ILE A 150 5.57 -3.97 5.27
C ILE A 150 5.78 -3.04 6.46
N MET A 151 5.65 -3.59 7.67
CA MET A 151 5.79 -2.83 8.91
C MET A 151 6.04 -3.75 10.10
N ALA A 152 6.72 -3.23 11.13
CA ALA A 152 6.70 -3.82 12.46
C ALA A 152 5.60 -3.14 13.30
N ILE A 153 4.83 -3.93 14.04
CA ILE A 153 3.71 -3.42 14.84
C ILE A 153 3.76 -3.94 16.29
N ARG A 154 3.35 -3.09 17.21
CA ARG A 154 3.10 -3.44 18.62
C ARG A 154 1.75 -4.14 18.72
N LEU A 155 1.73 -5.40 19.18
CA LEU A 155 0.53 -6.22 19.19
C LEU A 155 -0.55 -5.69 20.14
N SER A 156 -0.18 -5.10 21.30
CA SER A 156 -1.18 -4.50 22.20
C SER A 156 -1.96 -3.37 21.52
N ALA A 157 -1.27 -2.49 20.80
CA ALA A 157 -1.90 -1.41 20.04
C ALA A 157 -2.74 -1.94 18.86
N PHE A 158 -2.25 -2.96 18.16
CA PHE A 158 -2.97 -3.63 17.08
C PHE A 158 -4.29 -4.23 17.55
N GLU A 159 -4.26 -4.93 18.68
CA GLU A 159 -5.43 -5.58 19.28
C GLU A 159 -6.44 -4.55 19.82
N GLU A 160 -5.96 -3.46 20.42
CA GLU A 160 -6.79 -2.34 20.88
C GLU A 160 -7.68 -1.77 19.78
N VAL A 161 -7.10 -1.57 18.58
CA VAL A 161 -7.84 -1.08 17.42
C VAL A 161 -8.48 -2.18 16.59
N LYS A 162 -8.49 -3.44 17.05
CA LYS A 162 -9.11 -4.62 16.42
C LYS A 162 -8.51 -5.01 15.07
N GLY A 163 -7.20 -4.79 14.90
CA GLY A 163 -6.47 -5.22 13.72
C GLY A 163 -6.83 -4.49 12.43
N PHE A 164 -6.56 -5.13 11.30
CA PHE A 164 -6.91 -4.59 9.96
C PHE A 164 -8.40 -4.70 9.66
N ASN A 165 -8.90 -3.76 8.86
CA ASN A 165 -10.23 -3.84 8.27
C ASN A 165 -10.23 -4.91 7.15
N GLU A 166 -10.82 -6.07 7.40
CA GLU A 166 -10.87 -7.18 6.45
C GLU A 166 -11.70 -6.89 5.19
N ARG A 167 -12.59 -5.89 5.23
CA ARG A 167 -13.42 -5.47 4.10
C ARG A 167 -12.71 -4.49 3.17
N ALA A 168 -11.56 -3.96 3.57
CA ALA A 168 -10.76 -3.11 2.71
C ALA A 168 -10.13 -3.96 1.60
N ILE A 169 -10.42 -3.65 0.33
CA ILE A 169 -9.78 -4.31 -0.81
C ILE A 169 -8.41 -3.71 -1.13
N ALA A 170 -8.12 -2.54 -0.60
CA ALA A 170 -6.83 -1.85 -0.60
C ALA A 170 -6.87 -0.67 0.37
N GLY A 171 -5.71 -0.26 0.88
CA GLY A 171 -5.58 0.86 1.81
C GLY A 171 -5.93 0.49 3.25
N GLU A 172 -5.83 -0.79 3.58
CA GLU A 172 -6.00 -1.31 4.93
C GLU A 172 -4.91 -0.82 5.90
N GLU A 173 -3.71 -0.56 5.40
CA GLU A 173 -2.61 -0.05 6.20
C GLU A 173 -2.81 1.42 6.61
N PRO A 174 -3.11 2.35 5.68
CA PRO A 174 -3.51 3.70 6.06
C PRO A 174 -4.72 3.76 7.00
N ASP A 175 -5.73 2.89 6.79
CA ASP A 175 -6.88 2.77 7.70
C ASP A 175 -6.44 2.38 9.12
N LEU A 176 -5.58 1.36 9.23
CA LEU A 176 -5.00 0.95 10.52
C LEU A 176 -4.22 2.10 11.17
N GLY A 177 -3.38 2.79 10.39
CA GLY A 177 -2.59 3.95 10.85
C GLY A 177 -3.46 5.07 11.41
N VAL A 178 -4.58 5.39 10.74
CA VAL A 178 -5.55 6.39 11.24
C VAL A 178 -6.18 5.94 12.56
N ARG A 179 -6.63 4.69 12.66
CA ARG A 179 -7.25 4.17 13.90
C ARG A 179 -6.27 4.16 15.06
N LEU A 180 -5.01 3.81 14.82
CA LEU A 180 -3.94 3.90 15.82
C LEU A 180 -3.65 5.36 16.22
N GLY A 181 -3.59 6.27 15.25
CA GLY A 181 -3.42 7.70 15.53
C GLY A 181 -4.57 8.29 16.34
N LEU A 182 -5.82 7.87 16.10
CA LEU A 182 -7.00 8.24 16.90
C LEU A 182 -6.94 7.67 18.32
N ALA A 183 -6.27 6.53 18.53
CA ALA A 183 -6.00 5.95 19.84
C ALA A 183 -4.78 6.58 20.55
N GLY A 184 -4.12 7.58 19.94
CA GLY A 184 -3.00 8.31 20.53
C GLY A 184 -1.62 7.73 20.22
N TYR A 185 -1.53 6.72 19.37
CA TYR A 185 -0.24 6.16 18.96
C TYR A 185 0.39 6.92 17.80
N VAL A 186 1.73 6.85 17.70
CA VAL A 186 2.49 7.39 16.58
C VAL A 186 2.98 6.27 15.67
N THR A 187 3.16 6.62 14.39
CA THR A 187 3.82 5.78 13.37
C THR A 187 5.15 6.41 13.01
N ILE A 188 6.24 5.65 13.01
CA ILE A 188 7.60 6.14 12.77
C ILE A 188 8.24 5.40 11.61
N LYS A 189 8.82 6.14 10.67
CA LYS A 189 9.75 5.62 9.68
C LYS A 189 11.18 5.83 10.18
N ILE A 190 11.91 4.75 10.41
CA ILE A 190 13.33 4.82 10.80
C ILE A 190 14.23 4.92 9.57
N ASP A 191 15.39 5.55 9.72
CA ASP A 191 16.41 5.65 8.66
C ASP A 191 17.23 4.35 8.57
N ARG A 192 16.56 3.28 8.19
CA ARG A 192 17.14 1.94 8.00
C ARG A 192 16.46 1.25 6.82
N ALA A 193 17.22 0.44 6.09
CA ALA A 193 16.68 -0.44 5.07
C ALA A 193 15.72 -1.44 5.74
N MET A 194 14.48 -1.53 5.25
CA MET A 194 13.46 -2.44 5.79
C MET A 194 13.33 -3.69 4.94
N ALA A 195 13.14 -3.51 3.65
CA ALA A 195 12.93 -4.60 2.71
C ALA A 195 13.21 -4.16 1.27
N THR A 196 13.35 -5.15 0.38
CA THR A 196 13.22 -4.96 -1.07
C THR A 196 11.96 -5.62 -1.56
N HIS A 197 11.29 -5.01 -2.52
CA HIS A 197 10.03 -5.49 -3.10
C HIS A 197 10.18 -5.67 -4.61
N ASP A 198 9.61 -6.73 -5.15
CA ASP A 198 9.52 -6.97 -6.59
C ASP A 198 8.13 -6.57 -7.09
N ALA A 199 7.99 -5.33 -7.58
CA ALA A 199 6.72 -4.80 -8.06
C ALA A 199 6.17 -5.59 -9.26
N HIS A 200 7.03 -6.13 -10.10
CA HIS A 200 6.69 -6.98 -11.25
C HIS A 200 5.62 -6.38 -12.16
N ILE A 201 5.73 -5.07 -12.45
CA ILE A 201 4.81 -4.32 -13.31
C ILE A 201 5.50 -4.00 -14.63
N PHE A 202 5.06 -4.61 -15.74
CA PHE A 202 5.70 -4.46 -17.05
C PHE A 202 4.82 -3.78 -18.09
N THR A 203 3.51 -3.65 -17.84
CA THR A 203 2.55 -3.12 -18.81
C THR A 203 1.76 -1.94 -18.26
N PHE A 204 1.34 -1.04 -19.18
CA PHE A 204 0.43 0.06 -18.82
C PHE A 204 -0.87 -0.46 -18.19
N ARG A 205 -1.39 -1.61 -18.64
CA ARG A 205 -2.61 -2.20 -18.11
C ARG A 205 -2.46 -2.57 -16.63
N GLN A 206 -1.33 -3.20 -16.24
CA GLN A 206 -1.07 -3.54 -14.82
C GLN A 206 -0.99 -2.27 -13.97
N TRP A 207 -0.21 -1.28 -14.41
CA TRP A 207 -0.12 0.01 -13.73
C TRP A 207 -1.49 0.70 -13.62
N TRP A 208 -2.28 0.72 -14.71
CA TRP A 208 -3.61 1.32 -14.72
C TRP A 208 -4.55 0.66 -13.72
N ILE A 209 -4.59 -0.66 -13.68
CA ILE A 209 -5.43 -1.41 -12.73
C ILE A 209 -4.98 -1.14 -11.29
N ARG A 210 -3.65 -1.08 -11.01
CA ARG A 210 -3.11 -0.68 -9.72
C ARG A 210 -3.56 0.74 -9.34
N ALA A 211 -3.54 1.69 -10.26
CA ALA A 211 -4.02 3.05 -10.03
C ALA A 211 -5.55 3.09 -9.80
N VAL A 212 -6.34 2.30 -10.52
CA VAL A 212 -7.79 2.14 -10.26
C VAL A 212 -8.05 1.59 -8.85
N ARG A 213 -7.27 0.58 -8.43
CA ARG A 213 -7.32 0.05 -7.05
C ARG A 213 -7.01 1.14 -6.02
N GLY A 214 -6.00 1.98 -6.29
CA GLY A 214 -5.68 3.16 -5.47
C GLY A 214 -6.87 4.13 -5.34
N GLY A 215 -7.56 4.43 -6.44
CA GLY A 215 -8.76 5.28 -6.42
C GLY A 215 -9.92 4.71 -5.61
N HIS A 216 -10.11 3.38 -5.64
CA HIS A 216 -11.09 2.69 -4.79
C HIS A 216 -10.70 2.85 -3.31
N ALA A 217 -9.43 2.65 -2.97
CA ALA A 217 -8.90 2.82 -1.62
C ALA A 217 -9.07 4.26 -1.10
N LEU A 218 -8.81 5.27 -1.94
CA LEU A 218 -9.03 6.68 -1.59
C LEU A 218 -10.49 6.96 -1.22
N ALA A 219 -11.44 6.47 -2.03
CA ALA A 219 -12.87 6.65 -1.78
C ALA A 219 -13.32 5.93 -0.51
N HIS A 220 -12.82 4.71 -0.27
CA HIS A 220 -13.08 3.93 0.95
C HIS A 220 -12.60 4.68 2.20
N ARG A 221 -11.33 5.07 2.24
CA ARG A 221 -10.73 5.78 3.39
C ARG A 221 -11.42 7.11 3.67
N PHE A 222 -11.75 7.86 2.61
CA PHE A 222 -12.52 9.09 2.77
C PHE A 222 -13.90 8.82 3.39
N ALA A 223 -14.60 7.78 2.96
CA ALA A 223 -15.91 7.44 3.51
C ALA A 223 -15.85 7.06 4.99
N GLU A 224 -14.81 6.31 5.40
CA GLU A 224 -14.62 5.87 6.79
C GLU A 224 -14.11 7.00 7.71
N HIS A 225 -13.18 7.85 7.21
CA HIS A 225 -12.43 8.80 8.06
C HIS A 225 -12.74 10.29 7.78
N ARG A 226 -13.75 10.61 6.96
CA ARG A 226 -14.09 12.01 6.59
C ARG A 226 -14.39 12.92 7.78
N ASN A 227 -14.86 12.37 8.90
CA ASN A 227 -15.23 13.10 10.10
C ASN A 227 -14.10 13.14 11.14
N THR A 228 -12.95 12.55 10.85
CA THR A 228 -11.76 12.60 11.72
C THR A 228 -10.89 13.79 11.35
N HIS A 229 -9.99 14.18 12.24
CA HIS A 229 -9.02 15.25 11.95
C HIS A 229 -8.01 14.83 10.85
N PHE A 230 -7.80 13.54 10.61
CA PHE A 230 -6.93 13.05 9.54
C PHE A 230 -7.51 13.33 8.14
N GLN A 231 -8.84 13.28 7.96
CA GLN A 231 -9.53 13.47 6.69
C GLN A 231 -8.89 12.69 5.52
N GLU A 232 -8.45 11.45 5.81
CA GLU A 232 -7.69 10.61 4.91
C GLU A 232 -8.33 10.46 3.52
N GLY A 233 -7.50 10.60 2.47
CA GLY A 233 -7.93 10.50 1.09
C GLY A 233 -8.74 11.67 0.54
N ARG A 234 -9.17 12.63 1.38
CA ARG A 234 -10.04 13.75 0.95
C ARG A 234 -9.42 14.59 -0.15
N ARG A 235 -8.20 15.07 0.08
CA ARG A 235 -7.51 15.97 -0.86
C ARG A 235 -7.24 15.27 -2.19
N GLU A 236 -6.76 14.04 -2.13
CA GLU A 236 -6.44 13.21 -3.28
C GLU A 236 -7.71 12.87 -4.08
N LEU A 237 -8.80 12.48 -3.38
CA LEU A 237 -10.07 12.17 -4.00
C LEU A 237 -10.69 13.40 -4.69
N LEU A 238 -10.74 14.54 -4.00
CA LEU A 238 -11.26 15.79 -4.59
C LEU A 238 -10.42 16.23 -5.79
N SER A 239 -9.09 16.10 -5.69
CA SER A 239 -8.20 16.38 -6.81
C SER A 239 -8.45 15.42 -7.99
N ALA A 240 -8.63 14.13 -7.74
CA ALA A 240 -8.96 13.16 -8.78
C ALA A 240 -10.31 13.48 -9.44
N LEU A 241 -11.35 13.76 -8.65
CA LEU A 241 -12.67 14.12 -9.15
C LEU A 241 -12.64 15.40 -10.00
N PHE A 242 -11.92 16.42 -9.55
CA PHE A 242 -11.81 17.66 -10.32
C PHE A 242 -11.07 17.43 -11.64
N TRP A 243 -9.84 16.90 -11.60
CA TRP A 243 -8.98 16.77 -12.77
C TRP A 243 -9.33 15.58 -13.66
N GLY A 244 -9.83 14.49 -13.10
CA GLY A 244 -10.16 13.27 -13.85
C GLY A 244 -11.61 13.19 -14.33
N PHE A 245 -12.52 14.05 -13.81
CA PHE A 245 -13.93 13.99 -14.17
C PHE A 245 -14.54 15.37 -14.46
N LEU A 246 -14.56 16.30 -13.49
CA LEU A 246 -15.29 17.57 -13.64
C LEU A 246 -14.72 18.45 -14.74
N LEU A 247 -13.40 18.59 -14.82
CA LEU A 247 -12.75 19.40 -15.84
C LEU A 247 -12.94 18.81 -17.25
N PRO A 248 -12.71 17.51 -17.50
CA PRO A 248 -13.03 16.92 -18.80
C PRO A 248 -14.50 17.09 -19.20
N LEU A 249 -15.41 16.88 -18.25
CA LEU A 249 -16.85 17.07 -18.48
C LEU A 249 -17.18 18.51 -18.84
N ALA A 250 -16.61 19.49 -18.10
CA ALA A 250 -16.79 20.91 -18.40
C ALA A 250 -16.24 21.29 -19.78
N ILE A 251 -15.04 20.78 -20.15
CA ILE A 251 -14.47 21.00 -21.48
C ILE A 251 -15.44 20.52 -22.56
N LEU A 252 -15.94 19.30 -22.44
CA LEU A 252 -16.86 18.70 -23.41
C LEU A 252 -18.21 19.43 -23.47
N ALA A 253 -18.82 19.75 -22.32
CA ALA A 253 -20.09 20.44 -22.26
C ALA A 253 -20.04 21.87 -22.84
N LEU A 254 -18.89 22.54 -22.73
CA LEU A 254 -18.69 23.91 -23.17
C LEU A 254 -18.14 24.02 -24.61
N ILE A 255 -17.82 22.94 -25.31
CA ILE A 255 -17.30 22.99 -26.68
C ILE A 255 -18.22 23.82 -27.58
N TRP A 256 -19.50 23.49 -27.58
CA TRP A 256 -20.48 24.16 -28.44
C TRP A 256 -20.76 25.62 -28.03
N PRO A 257 -21.12 25.93 -26.76
CA PRO A 257 -21.40 27.31 -26.34
C PRO A 257 -20.20 28.24 -26.52
N THR A 258 -18.97 27.74 -26.36
CA THR A 258 -17.76 28.55 -26.46
C THR A 258 -17.11 28.50 -27.84
N ARG A 259 -17.76 27.88 -28.83
CA ARG A 259 -17.21 27.67 -30.19
C ARG A 259 -15.83 27.04 -30.18
N GLY A 260 -15.60 26.09 -29.25
CA GLY A 260 -14.34 25.38 -29.11
C GLY A 260 -13.33 26.03 -28.19
N ALA A 261 -13.56 27.24 -27.65
CA ALA A 261 -12.59 27.89 -26.77
C ALA A 261 -12.36 27.11 -25.46
N SER A 262 -13.33 26.30 -25.01
CA SER A 262 -13.15 25.40 -23.84
C SER A 262 -12.01 24.40 -24.00
N LEU A 263 -11.61 24.06 -25.24
CA LEU A 263 -10.45 23.18 -25.49
C LEU A 263 -9.13 23.76 -24.94
N LEU A 264 -9.04 25.08 -24.79
CA LEU A 264 -7.87 25.72 -24.17
C LEU A 264 -7.66 25.28 -22.72
N LEU A 265 -8.73 24.83 -22.03
CA LEU A 265 -8.61 24.30 -20.67
C LEU A 265 -7.75 23.02 -20.60
N ILE A 266 -7.53 22.33 -21.73
CA ILE A 266 -6.60 21.19 -21.81
C ILE A 266 -5.17 21.62 -21.44
N MET A 267 -4.79 22.86 -21.72
CA MET A 267 -3.48 23.41 -21.35
C MET A 267 -3.24 23.38 -19.83
N THR A 268 -4.30 23.35 -19.01
CA THR A 268 -4.18 23.26 -17.55
C THR A 268 -3.54 21.94 -17.11
N TYR A 269 -3.70 20.84 -17.86
CA TYR A 269 -2.97 19.59 -17.61
C TYR A 269 -1.47 19.77 -17.87
N GLY A 270 -1.08 20.52 -18.88
CA GLY A 270 0.31 20.90 -19.11
C GLY A 270 0.90 21.69 -17.95
N TYR A 271 0.14 22.67 -17.42
CA TYR A 271 0.54 23.45 -16.26
C TYR A 271 0.73 22.61 -15.01
N ILE A 272 -0.21 21.68 -14.71
CA ILE A 272 -0.05 20.77 -13.58
C ILE A 272 1.14 19.84 -13.77
N GLY A 273 1.27 19.26 -14.95
CA GLY A 273 2.42 18.42 -15.28
C GLY A 273 3.73 19.17 -15.04
N TRP A 274 3.82 20.42 -15.50
CA TRP A 274 4.98 21.28 -15.27
C TRP A 274 5.21 21.55 -13.77
N ARG A 275 4.15 21.82 -12.99
CA ARG A 275 4.27 22.02 -11.53
C ARG A 275 4.82 20.78 -10.83
N VAL A 276 4.30 19.58 -11.16
CA VAL A 276 4.79 18.30 -10.60
C VAL A 276 6.25 18.09 -11.01
N TYR A 277 6.58 18.27 -12.29
CA TYR A 277 7.94 18.19 -12.80
C TYR A 277 8.91 19.08 -12.01
N ARG A 278 8.57 20.37 -11.86
CA ARG A 278 9.38 21.32 -11.08
C ARG A 278 9.49 20.93 -9.60
N SER A 279 8.45 20.37 -9.02
CA SER A 279 8.48 19.89 -7.64
C SER A 279 9.43 18.72 -7.49
N GLN A 280 9.40 17.75 -8.40
CA GLN A 280 10.31 16.59 -8.39
C GLN A 280 11.77 17.02 -8.55
N LEU A 281 12.07 17.93 -9.45
CA LEU A 281 13.43 18.48 -9.58
C LEU A 281 13.94 19.15 -8.30
N ARG A 282 13.06 19.89 -7.59
CA ARG A 282 13.42 20.52 -6.31
C ARG A 282 13.69 19.51 -5.20
N SER A 283 13.06 18.33 -5.28
CA SER A 283 13.29 17.21 -4.37
C SER A 283 14.51 16.36 -4.76
N GLY A 284 15.30 16.77 -5.78
CA GLY A 284 16.52 16.08 -6.21
C GLY A 284 16.30 14.95 -7.21
N ALA A 285 15.10 14.77 -7.75
CA ALA A 285 14.85 13.77 -8.78
C ALA A 285 15.57 14.12 -10.10
N SER A 286 15.98 13.10 -10.84
CA SER A 286 16.52 13.29 -12.20
C SER A 286 15.45 13.89 -13.13
N PRO A 287 15.86 14.60 -14.20
CA PRO A 287 14.88 15.13 -15.19
C PRO A 287 14.01 14.03 -15.81
N SER A 288 14.55 12.84 -16.04
CA SER A 288 13.81 11.69 -16.58
C SER A 288 12.76 11.19 -15.59
N ASP A 289 13.11 11.04 -14.30
CA ASP A 289 12.18 10.62 -13.24
C ASP A 289 11.11 11.68 -12.99
N ALA A 290 11.50 12.96 -12.95
CA ALA A 290 10.57 14.08 -12.80
C ALA A 290 9.52 14.11 -13.93
N TRP A 291 9.95 13.87 -15.17
CA TRP A 291 9.06 13.79 -16.33
C TRP A 291 8.16 12.55 -16.28
N LEU A 292 8.72 11.40 -15.85
CA LEU A 292 7.96 10.16 -15.66
C LEU A 292 6.85 10.35 -14.64
N VAL A 293 7.17 10.83 -13.44
CA VAL A 293 6.19 11.09 -12.36
C VAL A 293 5.12 12.08 -12.80
N SER A 294 5.53 13.16 -13.48
CA SER A 294 4.61 14.21 -13.97
C SER A 294 3.51 13.63 -14.87
N ARG A 295 3.87 12.83 -15.86
CA ARG A 295 2.90 12.21 -16.80
C ARG A 295 1.96 11.25 -16.06
N PHE A 296 2.53 10.35 -15.24
CA PHE A 296 1.74 9.34 -14.56
C PHE A 296 0.88 9.94 -13.42
N ASN A 297 1.26 11.09 -12.86
CA ASN A 297 0.40 11.84 -11.95
C ASN A 297 -0.88 12.33 -12.64
N ILE A 298 -0.81 12.76 -13.92
CA ILE A 298 -2.00 13.14 -14.68
C ILE A 298 -2.86 11.92 -14.98
N TYR A 299 -2.26 10.83 -15.49
CA TYR A 299 -2.99 9.61 -15.85
C TYR A 299 -3.69 8.98 -14.63
N SER A 300 -3.05 9.02 -13.46
CA SER A 300 -3.64 8.48 -12.22
C SER A 300 -4.95 9.17 -11.85
N ARG A 301 -5.16 10.45 -12.19
CA ARG A 301 -6.42 11.15 -11.88
C ARG A 301 -7.63 10.46 -12.50
N PHE A 302 -7.51 10.04 -13.75
CA PHE A 302 -8.56 9.33 -14.47
C PHE A 302 -8.79 7.93 -13.90
N ALA A 303 -7.72 7.20 -13.62
CA ALA A 303 -7.79 5.87 -13.01
C ALA A 303 -8.43 5.93 -11.61
N HIS A 304 -8.08 6.94 -10.80
CA HIS A 304 -8.64 7.13 -9.46
C HIS A 304 -10.15 7.42 -9.50
N VAL A 305 -10.64 8.19 -10.47
CA VAL A 305 -12.08 8.41 -10.66
C VAL A 305 -12.81 7.09 -10.93
N ILE A 306 -12.26 6.26 -11.83
CA ILE A 306 -12.85 4.95 -12.11
C ILE A 306 -12.87 4.08 -10.84
N GLY A 307 -11.79 4.11 -10.07
CA GLY A 307 -11.70 3.41 -8.80
C GLY A 307 -12.74 3.90 -7.77
N ALA A 308 -12.88 5.20 -7.63
CA ALA A 308 -13.88 5.81 -6.74
C ALA A 308 -15.31 5.45 -7.13
N LEU A 309 -15.63 5.48 -8.44
CA LEU A 309 -16.93 5.03 -8.94
C LEU A 309 -17.18 3.54 -8.66
N ARG A 310 -16.16 2.69 -8.84
CA ARG A 310 -16.25 1.26 -8.47
C ARG A 310 -16.53 1.07 -6.98
N TYR A 311 -15.89 1.87 -6.12
CA TYR A 311 -16.18 1.84 -4.68
C TYR A 311 -17.65 2.15 -4.40
N CYS A 312 -18.19 3.23 -4.99
CA CYS A 312 -19.60 3.58 -4.80
C CYS A 312 -20.54 2.46 -5.26
N VAL A 313 -20.31 1.87 -6.45
CA VAL A 313 -21.10 0.76 -6.97
C VAL A 313 -20.98 -0.49 -6.09
N ASN A 314 -19.77 -0.84 -5.65
CA ASN A 314 -19.53 -1.99 -4.78
C ASN A 314 -20.23 -1.81 -3.44
N ARG A 315 -20.17 -0.63 -2.86
CA ARG A 315 -20.85 -0.30 -1.59
C ARG A 315 -22.38 -0.41 -1.72
N LEU A 316 -22.95 0.11 -2.80
CA LEU A 316 -24.40 0.00 -3.05
C LEU A 316 -24.86 -1.45 -3.28
N ARG A 317 -24.00 -2.29 -3.88
CA ARG A 317 -24.31 -3.69 -4.16
C ARG A 317 -23.92 -4.66 -3.06
N GLY A 318 -23.28 -4.19 -1.98
CA GLY A 318 -22.74 -5.03 -0.90
C GLY A 318 -21.65 -6.01 -1.38
N ARG A 319 -20.95 -5.70 -2.48
CA ARG A 319 -19.92 -6.57 -3.08
C ARG A 319 -18.53 -6.11 -2.69
N PHE A 320 -17.69 -7.07 -2.27
CA PHE A 320 -16.28 -6.86 -1.97
C PHE A 320 -15.48 -7.78 -2.90
N GLN A 321 -14.98 -7.23 -4.01
CA GLN A 321 -14.13 -7.96 -4.96
C GLN A 321 -12.75 -7.31 -5.01
N ILE A 322 -11.72 -8.12 -4.79
CA ILE A 322 -10.33 -7.67 -4.94
C ILE A 322 -10.10 -7.27 -6.40
N ILE A 323 -9.40 -6.16 -6.59
CA ILE A 323 -8.94 -5.70 -7.91
C ILE A 323 -7.51 -6.21 -8.07
N GLU A 324 -7.34 -7.34 -8.76
CA GLU A 324 -6.02 -7.92 -9.05
C GLU A 324 -5.39 -7.23 -10.25
N TYR A 325 -4.07 -6.96 -10.18
CA TYR A 325 -3.30 -6.31 -11.26
C TYR A 325 -2.02 -7.09 -11.65
N LYS A 326 -1.68 -8.13 -10.91
CA LYS A 326 -0.58 -9.07 -11.20
C LYS A 326 -1.09 -10.33 -11.84
#